data_2f75ddaf4a2470e11069167e5b388d2a
#
_entry.id   2f75ddaf4a2470e11069167e5b388d2a
#
_cell.length_a   1.000
_cell.length_b   1.000
_cell.length_c   1.000
_cell.angle_alpha   90.00
_cell.angle_beta   90.00
_cell.angle_gamma   90.00
#
_symmetry.space_group_name_H-M   'P 1'
#
loop_
_entity.id
_entity.type
_entity.pdbx_description
1 polymer ?
#
loop_
_entity_poly.entity_id
_entity_poly.type
_entity_poly.pdbx_seq_one_letter_code
_entity_poly.pdbx_strand_id
1 'polypeptide(L)'
;MTRGRSVESVHAARGVVCRAGGAEESCVGDPVMLTFWRSAMKPFQALPLIEDGVIDEFGFGENEIALACASHGATDEHLVVVEGMLRKLDIEADALHCGAHPPFDKDAAFSLRCSGSEPGRIHNNCSGKHAGMLALARHHGWNPDGYWKLDHPVQQRIRAALR
;
A
#
# COMPACT_ATOMS: atom_id res chain seq x y z
N MET A 1 28.40 2.79 -8.70
CA MET A 1 28.23 3.87 -9.70
C MET A 1 29.56 4.58 -9.88
N THR A 2 29.86 5.06 -11.07
CA THR A 2 31.12 5.74 -11.39
C THR A 2 30.83 7.08 -12.05
N ARG A 3 31.74 8.05 -11.86
CA ARG A 3 31.81 9.31 -12.60
C ARG A 3 33.13 9.30 -13.38
N GLY A 4 33.07 9.06 -14.68
CA GLY A 4 34.25 8.79 -15.48
C GLY A 4 34.99 7.53 -14.99
N ARG A 5 36.26 7.68 -14.58
CA ARG A 5 37.06 6.57 -14.03
C ARG A 5 37.01 6.43 -12.51
N SER A 6 36.35 7.37 -11.83
CA SER A 6 36.30 7.39 -10.36
C SER A 6 35.04 6.71 -9.86
N VAL A 7 35.15 5.92 -8.79
CA VAL A 7 34.01 5.36 -8.07
C VAL A 7 33.35 6.50 -7.29
N GLU A 8 32.09 6.81 -7.58
CA GLU A 8 31.30 7.84 -6.90
C GLU A 8 30.48 7.26 -5.76
N SER A 9 29.89 6.08 -5.96
CA SER A 9 29.15 5.40 -4.91
C SER A 9 29.22 3.88 -5.09
N VAL A 10 29.16 3.16 -3.96
CA VAL A 10 29.09 1.70 -3.91
C VAL A 10 27.79 1.30 -3.22
N HIS A 11 27.06 0.40 -3.83
CA HIS A 11 25.79 -0.11 -3.31
C HIS A 11 25.90 -1.61 -3.14
N ALA A 12 25.55 -2.12 -1.97
CA ALA A 12 25.36 -3.56 -1.76
C ALA A 12 23.95 -3.95 -2.21
N ALA A 13 23.86 -4.94 -3.07
CA ALA A 13 22.59 -5.51 -3.49
C ALA A 13 22.53 -6.99 -3.14
N ARG A 14 21.33 -7.49 -2.87
CA ARG A 14 21.03 -8.89 -2.66
C ARG A 14 19.80 -9.25 -3.46
N GLY A 15 19.76 -10.46 -3.98
CA GLY A 15 18.63 -10.94 -4.73
C GLY A 15 18.63 -12.46 -4.76
N VAL A 16 17.44 -13.03 -4.86
CA VAL A 16 17.25 -14.47 -5.04
C VAL A 16 16.16 -14.70 -6.08
N VAL A 17 16.38 -15.66 -6.95
CA VAL A 17 15.39 -16.17 -7.89
C VAL A 17 15.01 -17.56 -7.44
N CYS A 18 13.71 -17.76 -7.19
CA CYS A 18 13.16 -19.04 -6.80
C CYS A 18 12.16 -19.54 -7.84
N ARG A 19 12.07 -20.84 -8.04
CA ARG A 19 10.98 -21.49 -8.78
C ARG A 19 9.70 -21.45 -7.95
N ALA A 20 8.55 -21.67 -8.60
CA ALA A 20 7.24 -21.71 -7.93
C ALA A 20 7.19 -22.70 -6.74
N GLY A 21 7.99 -23.77 -6.76
CA GLY A 21 8.13 -24.73 -5.65
C GLY A 21 9.09 -24.30 -4.52
N GLY A 22 9.60 -23.05 -4.55
CA GLY A 22 10.50 -22.52 -3.53
C GLY A 22 11.98 -22.89 -3.70
N ALA A 23 12.33 -23.74 -4.68
CA ALA A 23 13.71 -24.07 -4.93
C ALA A 23 14.48 -22.86 -5.49
N GLU A 24 15.63 -22.53 -4.87
CA GLU A 24 16.52 -21.48 -5.35
C GLU A 24 17.08 -21.84 -6.73
N GLU A 25 17.03 -20.90 -7.66
CA GLU A 25 17.59 -21.05 -9.00
C GLU A 25 18.89 -20.24 -9.15
N SER A 26 18.93 -19.06 -8.57
CA SER A 26 20.12 -18.22 -8.51
C SER A 26 20.03 -17.20 -7.39
N CYS A 27 21.18 -16.74 -6.89
CA CYS A 27 21.23 -15.67 -5.90
C CYS A 27 22.44 -14.75 -6.10
N VAL A 28 22.30 -13.54 -5.53
CA VAL A 28 23.38 -12.57 -5.35
C VAL A 28 23.41 -12.16 -3.89
N GLY A 29 24.55 -12.42 -3.24
CA GLY A 29 24.69 -12.20 -1.80
C GLY A 29 24.04 -13.30 -0.97
N ASP A 30 23.59 -12.95 0.24
CA ASP A 30 22.95 -13.88 1.16
C ASP A 30 21.44 -14.02 0.85
N PRO A 31 20.96 -15.18 0.36
CA PRO A 31 19.57 -15.39 0.00
C PRO A 31 18.62 -15.49 1.20
N VAL A 32 19.15 -15.78 2.39
CA VAL A 32 18.35 -15.95 3.62
C VAL A 32 18.40 -14.75 4.56
N MET A 33 18.95 -13.63 4.08
CA MET A 33 19.02 -12.40 4.87
C MET A 33 17.64 -11.92 5.28
N LEU A 34 17.45 -11.72 6.58
CA LEU A 34 16.23 -11.11 7.10
C LEU A 34 16.11 -9.65 6.66
N THR A 35 15.00 -9.31 6.04
CA THR A 35 14.71 -7.95 5.58
C THR A 35 13.22 -7.62 5.71
N PHE A 36 12.91 -6.32 5.70
CA PHE A 36 11.52 -5.86 5.68
C PHE A 36 11.00 -5.80 4.25
N TRP A 37 9.83 -6.36 4.02
CA TRP A 37 9.15 -6.32 2.71
C TRP A 37 8.73 -4.91 2.30
N ARG A 38 8.46 -4.04 3.26
CA ARG A 38 8.00 -2.67 3.04
C ARG A 38 6.81 -2.63 2.07
N SER A 39 6.84 -1.73 1.07
CA SER A 39 5.72 -1.58 0.12
C SER A 39 5.52 -2.77 -0.82
N ALA A 40 6.50 -3.65 -0.99
CA ALA A 40 6.34 -4.89 -1.77
C ALA A 40 5.32 -5.85 -1.14
N MET A 41 4.99 -5.68 0.14
CA MET A 41 3.98 -6.45 0.85
C MET A 41 2.53 -6.10 0.47
N LYS A 42 2.27 -4.93 -0.13
CA LYS A 42 0.91 -4.42 -0.32
C LYS A 42 0.02 -5.30 -1.20
N PRO A 43 0.48 -5.87 -2.32
CA PRO A 43 -0.35 -6.82 -3.07
C PRO A 43 -0.81 -8.02 -2.23
N PHE A 44 0.07 -8.54 -1.40
CA PHE A 44 -0.28 -9.64 -0.49
C PHE A 44 -1.26 -9.19 0.61
N GLN A 45 -1.14 -7.96 1.09
CA GLN A 45 -2.08 -7.40 2.06
C GLN A 45 -3.46 -7.15 1.46
N ALA A 46 -3.57 -7.03 0.13
CA ALA A 46 -4.83 -6.87 -0.60
C ALA A 46 -5.51 -8.20 -0.94
N LEU A 47 -4.84 -9.36 -0.83
CA LEU A 47 -5.43 -10.67 -1.13
C LEU A 47 -6.78 -10.91 -0.45
N PRO A 48 -6.97 -10.60 0.84
CA PRO A 48 -8.28 -10.78 1.48
C PRO A 48 -9.41 -10.01 0.84
N LEU A 49 -9.14 -8.89 0.16
CA LEU A 49 -10.19 -8.14 -0.56
C LEU A 49 -10.81 -8.98 -1.68
N ILE A 50 -10.02 -9.86 -2.29
CA ILE A 50 -10.45 -10.75 -3.37
C ILE A 50 -11.02 -12.04 -2.78
N GLU A 51 -10.27 -12.68 -1.87
CA GLU A 51 -10.60 -13.98 -1.30
C GLU A 51 -11.92 -13.97 -0.51
N ASP A 52 -12.22 -12.86 0.17
CA ASP A 52 -13.41 -12.72 1.00
C ASP A 52 -14.60 -12.09 0.23
N GLY A 53 -14.42 -11.68 -1.04
CA GLY A 53 -15.47 -11.07 -1.86
C GLY A 53 -15.73 -9.58 -1.57
N VAL A 54 -14.82 -8.90 -0.87
CA VAL A 54 -14.93 -7.47 -0.51
C VAL A 54 -15.06 -6.60 -1.76
N ILE A 55 -14.29 -6.93 -2.81
CA ILE A 55 -14.30 -6.18 -4.08
C ILE A 55 -15.68 -6.22 -4.75
N ASP A 56 -16.36 -7.37 -4.69
CA ASP A 56 -17.68 -7.55 -5.31
C ASP A 56 -18.75 -6.81 -4.50
N GLU A 57 -18.72 -6.91 -3.17
CA GLU A 57 -19.67 -6.24 -2.30
C GLU A 57 -19.67 -4.71 -2.46
N PHE A 58 -18.47 -4.10 -2.47
CA PHE A 58 -18.37 -2.65 -2.59
C PHE A 58 -18.17 -2.15 -4.02
N GLY A 59 -18.17 -3.06 -5.00
CA GLY A 59 -18.01 -2.72 -6.42
C GLY A 59 -16.66 -2.07 -6.71
N PHE A 60 -15.58 -2.57 -6.10
CA PHE A 60 -14.22 -2.08 -6.40
C PHE A 60 -13.77 -2.58 -7.77
N GLY A 61 -13.41 -1.65 -8.65
CA GLY A 61 -12.85 -1.95 -9.95
C GLY A 61 -11.32 -2.08 -9.92
N GLU A 62 -10.74 -2.24 -11.10
CA GLU A 62 -9.30 -2.44 -11.26
C GLU A 62 -8.45 -1.30 -10.65
N ASN A 63 -8.93 -0.06 -10.76
CA ASN A 63 -8.20 1.10 -10.24
C ASN A 63 -8.13 1.10 -8.70
N GLU A 64 -9.22 0.75 -8.02
CA GLU A 64 -9.26 0.65 -6.56
C GLU A 64 -8.41 -0.52 -6.06
N ILE A 65 -8.44 -1.66 -6.75
CA ILE A 65 -7.59 -2.81 -6.44
C ILE A 65 -6.12 -2.45 -6.64
N ALA A 66 -5.77 -1.85 -7.77
CA ALA A 66 -4.41 -1.40 -8.05
C ALA A 66 -3.92 -0.40 -7.00
N LEU A 67 -4.76 0.53 -6.59
CA LEU A 67 -4.42 1.53 -5.58
C LEU A 67 -4.25 0.92 -4.18
N ALA A 68 -5.04 -0.09 -3.82
CA ALA A 68 -4.86 -0.84 -2.57
C ALA A 68 -3.51 -1.57 -2.53
N CYS A 69 -2.98 -1.98 -3.69
CA CYS A 69 -1.69 -2.64 -3.84
C CYS A 69 -0.50 -1.68 -3.98
N ALA A 70 -0.74 -0.37 -4.18
CA ALA A 70 0.28 0.59 -4.58
C ALA A 70 0.84 1.45 -3.44
N SER A 71 1.98 2.07 -3.73
CA SER A 71 2.44 3.29 -3.08
C SER A 71 2.32 4.42 -4.09
N HIS A 72 1.27 5.21 -4.00
CA HIS A 72 0.93 6.20 -5.01
C HIS A 72 1.55 7.59 -4.73
N GLY A 73 1.62 8.41 -5.78
CA GLY A 73 2.17 9.75 -5.73
C GLY A 73 1.20 10.81 -5.19
N ALA A 74 -0.08 10.48 -5.02
CA ALA A 74 -1.17 11.41 -4.72
C ALA A 74 -1.38 12.47 -5.82
N THR A 75 -1.33 12.04 -7.09
CA THR A 75 -1.85 12.84 -8.20
C THR A 75 -3.38 12.90 -8.12
N ASP A 76 -4.00 13.81 -8.87
CA ASP A 76 -5.46 13.98 -8.87
C ASP A 76 -6.19 12.66 -9.19
N GLU A 77 -5.65 11.86 -10.14
CA GLU A 77 -6.21 10.55 -10.47
C GLU A 77 -6.20 9.59 -9.27
N HIS A 78 -5.10 9.57 -8.51
CA HIS A 78 -5.02 8.74 -7.31
C HIS A 78 -6.02 9.21 -6.24
N LEU A 79 -6.16 10.53 -6.05
CA LEU A 79 -7.07 11.10 -5.05
C LEU A 79 -8.52 10.77 -5.40
N VAL A 80 -8.92 10.90 -6.67
CA VAL A 80 -10.26 10.52 -7.15
C VAL A 80 -10.59 9.06 -6.82
N VAL A 81 -9.61 8.16 -6.99
CA VAL A 81 -9.82 6.73 -6.67
C VAL A 81 -9.94 6.51 -5.17
N VAL A 82 -9.07 7.11 -4.33
CA VAL A 82 -9.17 6.99 -2.86
C VAL A 82 -10.51 7.51 -2.36
N GLU A 83 -10.93 8.70 -2.80
CA GLU A 83 -12.21 9.29 -2.44
C GLU A 83 -13.38 8.44 -2.93
N GLY A 84 -13.24 7.83 -4.11
CA GLY A 84 -14.19 6.85 -4.64
C GLY A 84 -14.37 5.65 -3.73
N MET A 85 -13.25 5.07 -3.24
CA MET A 85 -13.28 3.97 -2.27
C MET A 85 -13.98 4.38 -0.98
N LEU A 86 -13.60 5.54 -0.41
CA LEU A 86 -14.19 6.04 0.83
C LEU A 86 -15.69 6.28 0.70
N ARG A 87 -16.16 6.87 -0.42
CA ARG A 87 -17.60 7.06 -0.70
C ARG A 87 -18.35 5.73 -0.79
N LYS A 88 -17.79 4.72 -1.48
CA LYS A 88 -18.40 3.38 -1.56
C LYS A 88 -18.52 2.72 -0.19
N LEU A 89 -17.62 3.04 0.72
CA LEU A 89 -17.62 2.55 2.09
C LEU A 89 -18.44 3.44 3.05
N ASP A 90 -18.97 4.59 2.62
CA ASP A 90 -19.60 5.57 3.49
C ASP A 90 -18.71 5.89 4.71
N ILE A 91 -17.45 6.25 4.45
CA ILE A 91 -16.40 6.52 5.44
C ILE A 91 -15.70 7.84 5.09
N GLU A 92 -15.46 8.67 6.11
CA GLU A 92 -14.71 9.90 5.95
C GLU A 92 -13.18 9.67 5.93
N ALA A 93 -12.45 10.60 5.31
CA ALA A 93 -10.98 10.51 5.19
C ALA A 93 -10.27 10.44 6.54
N ASP A 94 -10.88 10.95 7.60
CA ASP A 94 -10.33 10.92 8.96
C ASP A 94 -10.25 9.50 9.56
N ALA A 95 -10.96 8.54 9.00
CA ALA A 95 -10.82 7.14 9.36
C ALA A 95 -9.51 6.50 8.87
N LEU A 96 -8.81 7.14 7.93
CA LEU A 96 -7.52 6.65 7.44
C LEU A 96 -6.41 6.90 8.47
N HIS A 97 -5.85 5.85 9.03
CA HIS A 97 -4.78 5.93 10.04
C HIS A 97 -3.35 5.83 9.46
N CYS A 98 -3.17 6.21 8.19
CA CYS A 98 -1.84 6.30 7.58
C CYS A 98 -1.08 7.60 7.89
N GLY A 99 -1.75 8.57 8.54
CA GLY A 99 -1.20 9.91 8.72
C GLY A 99 -1.29 10.76 7.45
N ALA A 100 -0.92 12.03 7.57
CA ALA A 100 -0.83 12.96 6.44
C ALA A 100 0.64 13.24 6.10
N HIS A 101 0.95 13.36 4.83
CA HIS A 101 2.25 13.86 4.34
C HIS A 101 2.09 14.48 2.95
N PRO A 102 2.99 15.35 2.51
CA PRO A 102 2.95 15.90 1.16
C PRO A 102 2.93 14.81 0.09
N PRO A 103 2.27 15.02 -1.06
CA PRO A 103 2.34 14.11 -2.19
C PRO A 103 3.78 13.72 -2.54
N PHE A 104 4.00 12.46 -2.94
CA PHE A 104 5.31 12.03 -3.46
C PHE A 104 5.54 12.51 -4.89
N ASP A 105 4.45 12.71 -5.64
CA ASP A 105 4.53 13.37 -6.93
C ASP A 105 4.90 14.86 -6.74
N LYS A 106 5.90 15.32 -7.50
CA LYS A 106 6.46 16.67 -7.32
C LYS A 106 5.51 17.77 -7.78
N ASP A 107 4.77 17.51 -8.86
CA ASP A 107 3.84 18.48 -9.44
C ASP A 107 2.58 18.57 -8.55
N ALA A 108 2.06 17.45 -8.08
CA ALA A 108 0.98 17.42 -7.10
C ALA A 108 1.36 18.13 -5.80
N ALA A 109 2.58 17.89 -5.28
CA ALA A 109 3.07 18.56 -4.09
C ALA A 109 3.26 20.08 -4.30
N PHE A 110 3.69 20.48 -5.49
CA PHE A 110 3.81 21.89 -5.84
C PHE A 110 2.44 22.55 -5.93
N SER A 111 1.48 21.94 -6.64
CA SER A 111 0.11 22.43 -6.80
C SER A 111 -0.58 22.59 -5.44
N LEU A 112 -0.45 21.60 -4.56
CA LEU A 112 -1.01 21.65 -3.21
C LEU A 112 -0.47 22.84 -2.41
N ARG A 113 0.84 23.09 -2.48
CA ARG A 113 1.45 24.26 -1.82
C ARG A 113 0.98 25.58 -2.41
N CYS A 114 0.86 25.65 -3.74
CA CYS A 114 0.38 26.87 -4.41
C CYS A 114 -1.06 27.21 -4.06
N SER A 115 -1.89 26.20 -3.80
CA SER A 115 -3.28 26.41 -3.34
C SER A 115 -3.38 26.85 -1.88
N GLY A 116 -2.26 26.85 -1.13
CA GLY A 116 -2.26 27.13 0.30
C GLY A 116 -2.91 26.06 1.16
N SER A 117 -3.12 24.85 0.59
CA SER A 117 -3.74 23.74 1.30
C SER A 117 -2.71 22.88 2.00
N GLU A 118 -3.09 22.31 3.15
CA GLU A 118 -2.27 21.36 3.88
C GLU A 118 -2.55 19.91 3.39
N PRO A 119 -1.53 19.04 3.42
CA PRO A 119 -1.73 17.64 3.08
C PRO A 119 -2.70 16.95 4.05
N GLY A 120 -3.77 16.35 3.53
CA GLY A 120 -4.66 15.48 4.28
C GLY A 120 -4.21 14.00 4.24
N ARG A 121 -4.95 13.14 4.92
CA ARG A 121 -4.68 11.69 4.99
C ARG A 121 -4.82 10.98 3.64
N ILE A 122 -5.66 11.48 2.73
CA ILE A 122 -5.80 10.95 1.37
C ILE A 122 -4.53 11.13 0.54
N HIS A 123 -3.70 12.13 0.84
CA HIS A 123 -2.42 12.38 0.16
C HIS A 123 -1.32 11.41 0.58
N ASN A 124 -1.55 10.63 1.65
CA ASN A 124 -0.59 9.60 2.05
C ASN A 124 -0.48 8.51 0.99
N ASN A 125 0.73 8.14 0.63
CA ASN A 125 1.03 7.12 -0.38
C ASN A 125 0.46 5.72 -0.06
N CYS A 126 -0.06 5.51 1.14
CA CYS A 126 -0.69 4.27 1.58
C CYS A 126 -2.21 4.39 1.74
N SER A 127 -2.83 5.53 1.39
CA SER A 127 -4.26 5.76 1.65
C SER A 127 -5.16 4.72 0.99
N GLY A 128 -4.86 4.30 -0.24
CA GLY A 128 -5.59 3.22 -0.92
C GLY A 128 -5.52 1.88 -0.17
N LYS A 129 -4.34 1.50 0.32
CA LYS A 129 -4.19 0.31 1.17
C LYS A 129 -5.04 0.42 2.45
N HIS A 130 -5.04 1.58 3.10
CA HIS A 130 -5.83 1.80 4.30
C HIS A 130 -7.34 1.79 4.02
N ALA A 131 -7.78 2.34 2.88
CA ALA A 131 -9.16 2.21 2.43
C ALA A 131 -9.55 0.75 2.22
N GLY A 132 -8.68 -0.06 1.59
CA GLY A 132 -8.90 -1.51 1.47
C GLY A 132 -9.03 -2.22 2.82
N MET A 133 -8.17 -1.90 3.81
CA MET A 133 -8.28 -2.47 5.15
C MET A 133 -9.59 -2.09 5.86
N LEU A 134 -10.07 -0.86 5.67
CA LEU A 134 -11.38 -0.42 6.18
C LEU A 134 -12.54 -1.13 5.47
N ALA A 135 -12.42 -1.38 4.16
CA ALA A 135 -13.38 -2.19 3.42
C ALA A 135 -13.47 -3.61 3.98
N LEU A 136 -12.33 -4.24 4.26
CA LEU A 136 -12.28 -5.56 4.87
C LEU A 136 -12.94 -5.58 6.26
N ALA A 137 -12.68 -4.56 7.08
CA ALA A 137 -13.33 -4.42 8.39
C ALA A 137 -14.84 -4.31 8.26
N ARG A 138 -15.32 -3.47 7.33
CA ARG A 138 -16.75 -3.23 7.10
C ARG A 138 -17.45 -4.49 6.57
N HIS A 139 -16.85 -5.18 5.62
CA HIS A 139 -17.37 -6.44 5.07
C HIS A 139 -17.66 -7.48 6.16
N HIS A 140 -16.72 -7.65 7.07
CA HIS A 140 -16.86 -8.61 8.17
C HIS A 140 -17.62 -8.08 9.39
N GLY A 141 -18.08 -6.83 9.38
CA GLY A 141 -18.73 -6.20 10.52
C GLY A 141 -17.81 -5.98 11.73
N TRP A 142 -16.49 -5.92 11.52
CA TRP A 142 -15.54 -5.65 12.59
C TRP A 142 -15.49 -4.14 12.90
N ASN A 143 -15.33 -3.81 14.19
CA ASN A 143 -15.10 -2.43 14.59
C ASN A 143 -13.84 -1.89 13.89
N PRO A 144 -13.88 -0.79 13.11
CA PRO A 144 -12.72 -0.27 12.41
C PRO A 144 -11.67 0.35 13.33
N ASP A 145 -11.97 0.61 14.60
CA ASP A 145 -11.03 1.22 15.52
C ASP A 145 -9.80 0.35 15.74
N GLY A 146 -8.64 0.90 15.42
CA GLY A 146 -7.39 0.18 15.60
C GLY A 146 -7.09 -0.88 14.53
N TYR A 147 -7.75 -0.83 13.35
CA TYR A 147 -7.55 -1.79 12.26
C TYR A 147 -6.10 -1.98 11.82
N TRP A 148 -5.22 -1.05 12.17
CA TRP A 148 -3.77 -1.12 11.91
C TRP A 148 -2.98 -1.87 12.99
N LYS A 149 -3.58 -2.19 14.13
CA LYS A 149 -2.92 -2.88 15.24
C LYS A 149 -2.81 -4.36 14.95
N LEU A 150 -1.70 -4.97 15.38
CA LEU A 150 -1.35 -6.36 15.07
C LEU A 150 -2.40 -7.38 15.54
N ASP A 151 -3.06 -7.10 16.64
CA ASP A 151 -4.08 -7.94 17.27
C ASP A 151 -5.50 -7.73 16.67
N HIS A 152 -5.68 -6.74 15.80
CA HIS A 152 -6.97 -6.47 15.17
C HIS A 152 -7.32 -7.56 14.15
N PRO A 153 -8.64 -7.97 14.01
CA PRO A 153 -9.08 -8.99 13.07
C PRO A 153 -8.62 -8.76 11.63
N VAL A 154 -8.63 -7.52 11.14
CA VAL A 154 -8.10 -7.15 9.80
C VAL A 154 -6.65 -7.62 9.63
N GLN A 155 -5.77 -7.33 10.60
CA GLN A 155 -4.37 -7.72 10.51
C GLN A 155 -4.18 -9.23 10.67
N GLN A 156 -5.01 -9.88 11.49
CA GLN A 156 -5.01 -11.34 11.62
C GLN A 156 -5.42 -12.01 10.31
N ARG A 157 -6.47 -11.48 9.63
CA ARG A 157 -6.91 -11.99 8.32
C ARG A 157 -5.84 -11.82 7.24
N ILE A 158 -5.19 -10.63 7.18
CA ILE A 158 -4.06 -10.39 6.27
C ILE A 158 -2.93 -11.39 6.54
N ARG A 159 -2.55 -11.60 7.79
CA ARG A 159 -1.49 -12.56 8.15
C ARG A 159 -1.86 -14.00 7.80
N ALA A 160 -3.13 -14.36 7.86
CA ALA A 160 -3.60 -15.69 7.45
C ALA A 160 -3.43 -15.92 5.94
N ALA A 161 -3.63 -14.89 5.11
CA ALA A 161 -3.42 -14.97 3.66
C ALA A 161 -1.93 -15.10 3.26
N LEU A 162 -0.99 -14.86 4.20
CA LEU A 162 0.45 -14.94 3.96
C LEU A 162 1.07 -16.29 4.36
N ARG A 163 0.27 -17.24 4.80
CA ARG A 163 0.70 -18.59 5.23
C ARG A 163 0.36 -19.63 4.20
#